data_77cc13240e7570a1efd7cfceaac61b9d
#
_entry.id   77cc13240e7570a1efd7cfceaac61b9d
#
_cell.length_a   1.000
_cell.length_b   1.000
_cell.length_c   1.000
_cell.angle_alpha   90.00
_cell.angle_beta   90.00
_cell.angle_gamma   90.00
#
_symmetry.space_group_name_H-M   'P 1'
#
loop_
_entity.id
_entity.type
_entity.pdbx_description
1 polymer ?
#
loop_
_entity_poly.entity_id
_entity_poly.type
_entity_poly.pdbx_seq_one_letter_code
_entity_poly.pdbx_strand_id
1 'polypeptide(L)'
;MNHAYVGKRYNDQDIADATQAFLVRIQTSATRSDDICRDTAKLLSEQRVIGWFQDRSEFGPRALGNRSILADPRKPEMKDILNKRVKHRQAFRPFAPIVLYERAKEIFEGEEDSPFMLIAKRVRPEWKDKIPAIVHVDGTARVQTVREENNPVLYRLLKEFEALTGVPVLLNTSFNIKGEPIVETPRDAVACFLNTGIDHLILHDTLMSKTALHRFVAPAVQIYSDIASLVRATVKPA
;
A
#
# COMPACT_ATOMS: atom_id res chain seq x y z
N MET A 1 19.88 -3.30 -13.66
CA MET A 1 19.35 -2.94 -12.31
C MET A 1 18.34 -4.01 -11.96
N ASN A 2 18.56 -4.78 -10.89
CA ASN A 2 17.70 -5.93 -10.54
C ASN A 2 16.50 -5.53 -9.68
N HIS A 3 16.57 -4.37 -9.01
CA HIS A 3 15.50 -3.79 -8.19
C HIS A 3 15.60 -2.27 -8.13
N ALA A 4 14.52 -1.58 -7.70
CA ALA A 4 14.46 -0.12 -7.61
C ALA A 4 14.58 0.40 -6.15
N TYR A 5 14.80 -0.44 -5.16
CA TYR A 5 14.80 -0.10 -3.73
C TYR A 5 16.15 0.49 -3.30
N VAL A 6 16.38 1.76 -3.58
CA VAL A 6 17.67 2.46 -3.35
C VAL A 6 17.55 3.70 -2.46
N GLY A 7 16.35 4.02 -1.99
CA GLY A 7 16.10 5.14 -1.09
C GLY A 7 16.68 4.96 0.31
N LYS A 8 16.38 5.90 1.22
CA LYS A 8 16.83 5.84 2.61
C LYS A 8 16.19 4.64 3.34
N ARG A 9 16.99 3.97 4.18
CA ARG A 9 16.49 3.00 5.17
C ARG A 9 16.20 3.72 6.48
N TYR A 10 15.07 3.42 7.11
CA TYR A 10 14.67 3.91 8.41
C TYR A 10 14.82 2.78 9.43
N ASN A 11 15.24 3.10 10.64
CA ASN A 11 15.42 2.15 11.74
C ASN A 11 14.20 2.13 12.67
N ASP A 12 14.21 1.24 13.67
CA ASP A 12 13.11 1.09 14.64
C ASP A 12 12.88 2.36 15.46
N GLN A 13 13.94 3.15 15.72
CA GLN A 13 13.79 4.43 16.43
C GLN A 13 13.07 5.47 15.57
N ASP A 14 13.40 5.57 14.27
CA ASP A 14 12.68 6.44 13.32
C ASP A 14 11.18 6.11 13.28
N ILE A 15 10.84 4.81 13.31
CA ILE A 15 9.46 4.31 13.33
C ILE A 15 8.79 4.68 14.66
N ALA A 16 9.45 4.42 15.80
CA ALA A 16 8.93 4.72 17.12
C ALA A 16 8.65 6.22 17.30
N ASP A 17 9.59 7.08 16.89
CA ASP A 17 9.46 8.54 16.97
C ASP A 17 8.30 9.05 16.11
N ALA A 18 8.14 8.49 14.90
CA ALA A 18 7.04 8.84 14.01
C ALA A 18 5.69 8.41 14.60
N THR A 19 5.58 7.22 15.17
CA THR A 19 4.35 6.72 15.76
C THR A 19 3.99 7.46 17.04
N GLN A 20 4.94 7.67 17.95
CA GLN A 20 4.72 8.32 19.26
C GLN A 20 4.27 9.78 19.10
N ALA A 21 4.82 10.51 18.15
CA ALA A 21 4.42 11.90 17.89
C ALA A 21 2.91 12.05 17.59
N PHE A 22 2.26 11.01 17.10
CA PHE A 22 0.85 11.00 16.74
C PHE A 22 -0.05 10.25 17.71
N LEU A 23 0.44 9.25 18.47
CA LEU A 23 -0.34 8.49 19.45
C LEU A 23 -0.91 9.37 20.56
N VAL A 24 -0.18 10.40 20.97
CA VAL A 24 -0.59 11.33 22.05
C VAL A 24 -1.78 12.21 21.65
N ARG A 25 -2.02 12.42 20.36
CA ARG A 25 -3.00 13.39 19.83
C ARG A 25 -4.22 12.76 19.18
N ILE A 26 -4.12 11.51 18.76
CA ILE A 26 -5.14 10.86 17.94
C ILE A 26 -5.34 9.46 18.50
N GLN A 27 -6.58 9.10 18.78
CA GLN A 27 -6.98 7.77 19.29
C GLN A 27 -6.67 6.67 18.24
N THR A 28 -5.40 6.33 18.10
CA THR A 28 -4.88 5.23 17.30
C THR A 28 -4.16 4.26 18.23
N SER A 29 -4.13 3.00 17.88
CA SER A 29 -3.28 1.98 18.53
C SER A 29 -2.09 1.69 17.62
N ALA A 30 -0.92 1.45 18.23
CA ALA A 30 0.25 0.92 17.56
C ALA A 30 0.72 -0.30 18.36
N THR A 31 0.90 -1.42 17.66
CA THR A 31 1.36 -2.68 18.26
C THR A 31 2.45 -3.27 17.38
N ARG A 32 3.48 -3.84 17.99
CA ARG A 32 4.48 -4.62 17.27
C ARG A 32 3.90 -6.00 16.98
N SER A 33 4.07 -6.46 15.75
CA SER A 33 3.64 -7.79 15.31
C SER A 33 4.84 -8.75 15.31
N ASP A 34 4.61 -9.97 15.77
CA ASP A 34 5.60 -11.05 15.67
C ASP A 34 5.68 -11.63 14.24
N ASP A 35 4.62 -11.47 13.46
CA ASP A 35 4.54 -11.87 12.06
C ASP A 35 3.71 -10.90 11.24
N ILE A 36 4.34 -9.80 10.84
CA ILE A 36 3.65 -8.71 10.14
C ILE A 36 3.08 -9.13 8.78
N CYS A 37 3.70 -10.08 8.08
CA CYS A 37 3.20 -10.55 6.79
C CYS A 37 1.89 -11.34 6.97
N ARG A 38 1.84 -12.24 7.94
CA ARG A 38 0.65 -13.02 8.26
C ARG A 38 -0.51 -12.15 8.75
N ASP A 39 -0.22 -11.23 9.67
CA ASP A 39 -1.24 -10.31 10.19
C ASP A 39 -1.78 -9.39 9.10
N THR A 40 -0.89 -8.87 8.24
CA THR A 40 -1.29 -8.03 7.11
C THR A 40 -2.09 -8.82 6.07
N ALA A 41 -1.70 -10.05 5.75
CA ALA A 41 -2.43 -10.92 4.82
C ALA A 41 -3.86 -11.19 5.32
N LYS A 42 -4.02 -11.41 6.63
CA LYS A 42 -5.35 -11.57 7.25
C LYS A 42 -6.20 -10.32 7.09
N LEU A 43 -5.67 -9.13 7.42
CA LEU A 43 -6.37 -7.86 7.25
C LEU A 43 -6.76 -7.61 5.78
N LEU A 44 -5.86 -7.89 4.84
CA LEU A 44 -6.15 -7.78 3.41
C LEU A 44 -7.28 -8.73 3.01
N SER A 45 -7.25 -9.99 3.46
CA SER A 45 -8.29 -10.99 3.16
C SER A 45 -9.68 -10.59 3.67
N GLU A 46 -9.73 -9.74 4.71
CA GLU A 46 -10.93 -9.11 5.28
C GLU A 46 -11.33 -7.82 4.54
N GLN A 47 -10.74 -7.55 3.37
CA GLN A 47 -11.02 -6.36 2.55
C GLN A 47 -10.59 -5.04 3.20
N ARG A 48 -9.56 -5.06 4.07
CA ARG A 48 -8.99 -3.84 4.63
C ARG A 48 -8.02 -3.19 3.66
N VAL A 49 -7.99 -1.87 3.67
CA VAL A 49 -7.02 -1.06 2.91
C VAL A 49 -5.81 -0.80 3.78
N ILE A 50 -4.64 -1.19 3.31
CA ILE A 50 -3.39 -1.15 4.07
C ILE A 50 -2.42 -0.12 3.48
N GLY A 51 -1.97 0.83 4.30
CA GLY A 51 -0.74 1.58 4.03
C GLY A 51 0.46 0.71 4.37
N TRP A 52 1.34 0.47 3.41
CA TRP A 52 2.47 -0.44 3.52
C TRP A 52 3.78 0.31 3.33
N PHE A 53 4.57 0.42 4.40
CA PHE A 53 5.84 1.12 4.43
C PHE A 53 6.93 0.16 4.91
N GLN A 54 7.85 -0.21 4.03
CA GLN A 54 8.91 -1.18 4.28
C GLN A 54 10.25 -0.67 3.77
N ASP A 55 11.34 -1.08 4.41
CA ASP A 55 12.72 -0.88 4.00
C ASP A 55 12.99 0.45 3.22
N ARG A 56 13.69 0.39 2.11
CA ARG A 56 14.08 1.53 1.25
C ARG A 56 12.98 1.90 0.27
N SER A 57 12.77 3.19 0.05
CA SER A 57 11.87 3.65 -1.01
C SER A 57 12.35 3.26 -2.41
N GLU A 58 11.39 3.17 -3.32
CA GLU A 58 11.64 2.88 -4.72
C GLU A 58 12.16 4.13 -5.46
N PHE A 59 13.14 3.94 -6.34
CA PHE A 59 13.52 4.96 -7.31
C PHE A 59 12.56 4.95 -8.50
N GLY A 60 11.96 6.09 -8.80
CA GLY A 60 11.08 6.24 -9.96
C GLY A 60 9.62 6.60 -9.60
N PRO A 61 8.74 6.70 -10.61
CA PRO A 61 7.39 7.25 -10.44
C PRO A 61 6.36 6.22 -9.93
N ARG A 62 6.78 4.98 -9.65
CA ARG A 62 5.89 3.88 -9.23
C ARG A 62 6.23 3.39 -7.84
N ALA A 63 5.19 3.15 -7.03
CA ALA A 63 5.32 2.35 -5.83
C ALA A 63 5.39 0.87 -6.23
N LEU A 64 6.42 0.18 -5.77
CA LEU A 64 6.73 -1.21 -6.13
C LEU A 64 6.71 -2.14 -4.91
N GLY A 65 6.00 -1.74 -3.84
CA GLY A 65 5.76 -2.59 -2.69
C GLY A 65 6.53 -2.19 -1.42
N ASN A 66 7.23 -1.03 -1.40
CA ASN A 66 7.82 -0.51 -0.18
C ASN A 66 7.16 0.81 0.29
N ARG A 67 6.58 1.57 -0.63
CA ARG A 67 5.78 2.79 -0.35
C ARG A 67 4.42 2.66 -1.05
N SER A 68 3.66 1.66 -0.64
CA SER A 68 2.46 1.19 -1.33
C SER A 68 1.20 1.30 -0.48
N ILE A 69 0.07 1.48 -1.13
CA ILE A 69 -1.24 1.14 -0.57
C ILE A 69 -1.64 -0.19 -1.21
N LEU A 70 -1.88 -1.18 -0.36
CA LEU A 70 -2.24 -2.54 -0.75
C LEU A 70 -3.71 -2.81 -0.43
N ALA A 71 -4.36 -3.62 -1.27
CA ALA A 71 -5.72 -4.09 -1.04
C ALA A 71 -5.97 -5.44 -1.73
N ASP A 72 -7.05 -6.09 -1.33
CA ASP A 72 -7.52 -7.34 -1.91
C ASP A 72 -8.24 -7.07 -3.24
N PRO A 73 -7.81 -7.66 -4.38
CA PRO A 73 -8.41 -7.41 -5.68
C PRO A 73 -9.68 -8.23 -5.97
N ARG A 74 -10.08 -9.14 -5.08
CA ARG A 74 -11.17 -10.12 -5.33
C ARG A 74 -12.56 -9.50 -5.43
N LYS A 75 -12.77 -8.29 -4.92
CA LYS A 75 -14.06 -7.58 -5.00
C LYS A 75 -13.95 -6.36 -5.91
N PRO A 76 -14.84 -6.19 -6.90
CA PRO A 76 -14.78 -5.05 -7.82
C PRO A 76 -14.94 -3.70 -7.13
N GLU A 77 -15.69 -3.64 -6.02
CA GLU A 77 -15.95 -2.44 -5.22
C GLU A 77 -14.66 -1.86 -4.61
N MET A 78 -13.61 -2.67 -4.45
CA MET A 78 -12.34 -2.20 -3.91
C MET A 78 -11.73 -1.07 -4.74
N LYS A 79 -11.90 -1.11 -6.06
CA LYS A 79 -11.51 -0.02 -6.96
C LYS A 79 -12.19 1.30 -6.60
N ASP A 80 -13.49 1.27 -6.35
CA ASP A 80 -14.28 2.46 -6.00
C ASP A 80 -13.95 2.95 -4.59
N ILE A 81 -13.79 2.03 -3.64
CA ILE A 81 -13.37 2.33 -2.28
C ILE A 81 -12.05 3.12 -2.29
N LEU A 82 -11.02 2.61 -2.98
CA LEU A 82 -9.72 3.26 -3.06
C LEU A 82 -9.78 4.62 -3.79
N ASN A 83 -10.50 4.72 -4.92
CA ASN A 83 -10.62 5.98 -5.64
C ASN A 83 -11.38 7.05 -4.83
N LYS A 84 -12.40 6.67 -4.08
CA LYS A 84 -13.25 7.56 -3.28
C LYS A 84 -12.63 7.94 -1.95
N ARG A 85 -12.16 6.93 -1.16
CA ARG A 85 -11.76 7.12 0.23
C ARG A 85 -10.29 7.51 0.42
N VAL A 86 -9.44 7.21 -0.57
CA VAL A 86 -7.99 7.38 -0.46
C VAL A 86 -7.44 8.30 -1.53
N LYS A 87 -7.77 8.06 -2.80
CA LYS A 87 -7.17 8.79 -3.92
C LYS A 87 -7.93 10.05 -4.31
N HIS A 88 -9.20 10.20 -3.90
CA HIS A 88 -10.06 11.33 -4.26
C HIS A 88 -9.97 11.70 -5.76
N ARG A 89 -10.11 10.67 -6.61
CA ARG A 89 -9.95 10.78 -8.07
C ARG A 89 -11.06 10.05 -8.81
N GLN A 90 -11.09 10.21 -10.14
CA GLN A 90 -12.11 9.61 -11.00
C GLN A 90 -12.12 8.07 -10.88
N ALA A 91 -13.32 7.48 -10.82
CA ALA A 91 -13.54 6.06 -10.63
C ALA A 91 -12.97 5.18 -11.77
N PHE A 92 -12.87 5.72 -13.00
CA PHE A 92 -12.35 4.98 -14.15
C PHE A 92 -10.84 4.68 -14.08
N ARG A 93 -10.07 5.39 -13.24
CA ARG A 93 -8.61 5.18 -13.15
C ARG A 93 -8.30 3.82 -12.57
N PRO A 94 -7.50 3.01 -13.29
CA PRO A 94 -7.19 1.66 -12.88
C PRO A 94 -6.15 1.60 -11.77
N PHE A 95 -6.07 0.43 -11.13
CA PHE A 95 -5.02 0.04 -10.23
C PHE A 95 -4.18 -1.08 -10.84
N ALA A 96 -3.00 -1.31 -10.31
CA ALA A 96 -2.05 -2.29 -10.78
C ALA A 96 -2.02 -3.53 -9.87
N PRO A 97 -1.86 -4.75 -10.40
CA PRO A 97 -1.56 -5.93 -9.60
C PRO A 97 -0.08 -6.04 -9.24
N ILE A 98 0.19 -6.57 -8.04
CA ILE A 98 1.44 -7.23 -7.69
C ILE A 98 1.17 -8.72 -7.65
N VAL A 99 2.04 -9.53 -8.25
CA VAL A 99 1.91 -10.98 -8.34
C VAL A 99 3.24 -11.67 -8.05
N LEU A 100 3.20 -12.86 -7.46
CA LEU A 100 4.36 -13.75 -7.37
C LEU A 100 4.86 -14.07 -8.78
N TYR A 101 6.18 -13.94 -9.03
CA TYR A 101 6.77 -14.16 -10.34
C TYR A 101 6.40 -15.54 -10.92
N GLU A 102 6.53 -16.58 -10.13
CA GLU A 102 6.24 -17.96 -10.52
C GLU A 102 4.78 -18.22 -10.86
N ARG A 103 3.86 -17.38 -10.36
CA ARG A 103 2.42 -17.48 -10.61
C ARG A 103 1.93 -16.57 -11.74
N ALA A 104 2.78 -15.66 -12.21
CA ALA A 104 2.39 -14.63 -13.18
C ALA A 104 1.85 -15.22 -14.49
N LYS A 105 2.45 -16.28 -15.01
CA LYS A 105 2.05 -16.95 -16.26
C LYS A 105 0.70 -17.65 -16.21
N GLU A 106 0.24 -18.03 -15.02
CA GLU A 106 -1.07 -18.63 -14.84
C GLU A 106 -2.20 -17.58 -14.92
N ILE A 107 -1.87 -16.32 -14.64
CA ILE A 107 -2.84 -15.24 -14.44
C ILE A 107 -2.82 -14.28 -15.65
N PHE A 108 -1.63 -14.00 -16.17
CA PHE A 108 -1.42 -13.04 -17.25
C PHE A 108 -0.79 -13.69 -18.48
N GLU A 109 -1.17 -13.20 -19.66
CA GLU A 109 -0.54 -13.61 -20.92
C GLU A 109 0.85 -12.98 -21.07
N GLY A 110 1.74 -13.66 -21.80
CA GLY A 110 3.13 -13.26 -22.02
C GLY A 110 4.08 -13.77 -20.94
N GLU A 111 5.36 -13.84 -21.31
CA GLU A 111 6.40 -14.46 -20.48
C GLU A 111 7.37 -13.47 -19.83
N GLU A 112 7.31 -12.18 -20.23
CA GLU A 112 8.27 -11.20 -19.74
C GLU A 112 8.11 -10.95 -18.26
N ASP A 113 9.23 -10.89 -17.55
CA ASP A 113 9.29 -10.37 -16.20
C ASP A 113 8.92 -8.87 -16.18
N SER A 114 8.20 -8.43 -15.18
CA SER A 114 7.73 -7.03 -15.09
C SER A 114 7.94 -6.47 -13.67
N PRO A 115 9.15 -6.42 -13.16
CA PRO A 115 9.41 -5.99 -11.78
C PRO A 115 9.12 -4.51 -11.54
N PHE A 116 9.09 -3.68 -12.59
CA PHE A 116 8.95 -2.23 -12.51
C PHE A 116 7.57 -1.69 -12.94
N MET A 117 6.57 -2.56 -13.09
CA MET A 117 5.20 -2.16 -13.47
C MET A 117 5.16 -1.34 -14.78
N LEU A 118 5.95 -1.71 -15.78
CA LEU A 118 6.05 -0.99 -17.07
C LEU A 118 5.19 -1.63 -18.17
N ILE A 119 4.83 -2.90 -18.03
CA ILE A 119 4.20 -3.70 -19.07
C ILE A 119 2.74 -3.96 -18.71
N ALA A 120 1.82 -3.64 -19.64
CA ALA A 120 0.44 -4.07 -19.57
C ALA A 120 0.30 -5.46 -20.19
N LYS A 121 -0.28 -6.39 -19.46
CA LYS A 121 -0.52 -7.77 -19.86
C LYS A 121 -2.01 -8.07 -19.87
N ARG A 122 -2.45 -8.90 -20.81
CA ARG A 122 -3.83 -9.37 -20.83
C ARG A 122 -4.06 -10.33 -19.66
N VAL A 123 -5.16 -10.11 -18.95
CA VAL A 123 -5.60 -11.03 -17.88
C VAL A 123 -6.27 -12.23 -18.53
N ARG A 124 -5.88 -13.45 -18.16
CA ARG A 124 -6.51 -14.67 -18.66
C ARG A 124 -7.98 -14.73 -18.29
N PRO A 125 -8.87 -15.25 -19.16
CA PRO A 125 -10.32 -15.25 -18.94
C PRO A 125 -10.73 -15.82 -17.58
N GLU A 126 -10.13 -16.92 -17.15
CA GLU A 126 -10.41 -17.63 -15.90
C GLU A 126 -10.02 -16.89 -14.62
N TRP A 127 -9.27 -15.78 -14.77
CA TRP A 127 -8.85 -14.95 -13.65
C TRP A 127 -9.58 -13.61 -13.55
N LYS A 128 -10.28 -13.18 -14.60
CA LYS A 128 -10.95 -11.87 -14.61
C LYS A 128 -11.94 -11.69 -13.46
N ASP A 129 -12.73 -12.74 -13.19
CA ASP A 129 -13.73 -12.72 -12.11
C ASP A 129 -13.12 -12.96 -10.71
N LYS A 130 -11.86 -13.46 -10.65
CA LYS A 130 -11.15 -13.66 -9.39
C LYS A 130 -10.45 -12.41 -8.88
N ILE A 131 -10.07 -11.49 -9.77
CA ILE A 131 -9.32 -10.27 -9.47
C ILE A 131 -9.91 -9.02 -10.15
N PRO A 132 -11.23 -8.82 -10.11
CA PRO A 132 -11.92 -7.80 -10.92
C PRO A 132 -11.47 -6.37 -10.62
N ALA A 133 -10.99 -6.08 -9.40
CA ALA A 133 -10.60 -4.71 -9.02
C ALA A 133 -9.37 -4.17 -9.78
N ILE A 134 -8.58 -5.05 -10.43
CA ILE A 134 -7.35 -4.66 -11.16
C ILE A 134 -7.44 -4.90 -12.66
N VAL A 135 -8.53 -5.45 -13.15
CA VAL A 135 -8.75 -5.64 -14.59
C VAL A 135 -9.20 -4.32 -15.20
N HIS A 136 -8.48 -3.87 -16.23
CA HIS A 136 -8.84 -2.69 -17.00
C HIS A 136 -10.00 -2.98 -17.94
N VAL A 137 -10.65 -1.94 -18.48
CA VAL A 137 -11.81 -2.07 -19.38
C VAL A 137 -11.50 -2.85 -20.67
N ASP A 138 -10.23 -2.86 -21.11
CA ASP A 138 -9.73 -3.60 -22.27
C ASP A 138 -9.29 -5.04 -21.93
N GLY A 139 -9.47 -5.47 -20.68
CA GLY A 139 -9.07 -6.80 -20.19
C GLY A 139 -7.58 -6.93 -19.89
N THR A 140 -6.83 -5.82 -19.82
CA THR A 140 -5.41 -5.81 -19.45
C THR A 140 -5.20 -5.42 -17.98
N ALA A 141 -3.98 -5.58 -17.47
CA ALA A 141 -3.52 -5.04 -16.22
C ALA A 141 -2.02 -4.69 -16.31
N ARG A 142 -1.60 -3.62 -15.65
CA ARG A 142 -0.19 -3.21 -15.60
C ARG A 142 0.51 -3.92 -14.46
N VAL A 143 1.09 -5.06 -14.75
CA VAL A 143 1.57 -6.05 -13.79
C VAL A 143 2.91 -5.66 -13.18
N GLN A 144 3.04 -5.89 -11.86
CA GLN A 144 4.33 -6.00 -11.18
C GLN A 144 4.54 -7.46 -10.76
N THR A 145 5.64 -8.05 -11.20
CA THR A 145 6.10 -9.37 -10.73
C THR A 145 7.06 -9.19 -9.54
N VAL A 146 6.95 -10.06 -8.54
CA VAL A 146 7.81 -10.05 -7.36
C VAL A 146 8.53 -11.38 -7.23
N ARG A 147 9.86 -11.30 -7.06
CA ARG A 147 10.75 -12.41 -6.72
C ARG A 147 11.22 -12.28 -5.27
N GLU A 148 11.45 -13.38 -4.60
CA GLU A 148 11.91 -13.41 -3.22
C GLU A 148 13.23 -12.65 -3.03
N GLU A 149 14.20 -12.87 -3.93
CA GLU A 149 15.51 -12.22 -3.87
C GLU A 149 15.48 -10.68 -4.00
N ASN A 150 14.43 -10.13 -4.62
CA ASN A 150 14.31 -8.67 -4.83
C ASN A 150 13.54 -7.97 -3.71
N ASN A 151 12.52 -8.61 -3.16
CA ASN A 151 11.72 -8.09 -2.05
C ASN A 151 11.15 -9.23 -1.20
N PRO A 152 11.93 -9.79 -0.27
CA PRO A 152 11.53 -10.96 0.51
C PRO A 152 10.30 -10.72 1.39
N VAL A 153 10.13 -9.50 1.91
CA VAL A 153 9.00 -9.18 2.79
C VAL A 153 7.69 -9.14 1.99
N LEU A 154 7.69 -8.46 0.83
CA LEU A 154 6.53 -8.40 -0.05
C LEU A 154 6.20 -9.78 -0.66
N TYR A 155 7.22 -10.55 -1.02
CA TYR A 155 7.06 -11.91 -1.51
C TYR A 155 6.38 -12.78 -0.45
N ARG A 156 6.85 -12.74 0.80
CA ARG A 156 6.24 -13.46 1.91
C ARG A 156 4.80 -13.00 2.16
N LEU A 157 4.52 -11.71 2.13
CA LEU A 157 3.15 -11.20 2.25
C LEU A 157 2.21 -11.80 1.19
N LEU A 158 2.68 -11.86 -0.08
CA LEU A 158 1.91 -12.48 -1.17
C LEU A 158 1.68 -13.98 -0.93
N LYS A 159 2.68 -14.71 -0.42
CA LYS A 159 2.54 -16.14 -0.07
C LYS A 159 1.52 -16.35 1.03
N GLU A 160 1.55 -15.55 2.10
CA GLU A 160 0.56 -15.60 3.19
C GLU A 160 -0.85 -15.27 2.68
N PHE A 161 -0.97 -14.27 1.82
CA PHE A 161 -2.27 -13.92 1.22
C PHE A 161 -2.79 -15.02 0.28
N GLU A 162 -1.93 -15.62 -0.54
CA GLU A 162 -2.28 -16.78 -1.37
C GLU A 162 -2.75 -17.96 -0.52
N ALA A 163 -2.07 -18.27 0.57
CA ALA A 163 -2.44 -19.36 1.46
C ALA A 163 -3.84 -19.18 2.07
N LEU A 164 -4.21 -17.94 2.38
CA LEU A 164 -5.54 -17.62 2.95
C LEU A 164 -6.65 -17.55 1.90
N THR A 165 -6.34 -17.18 0.67
CA THR A 165 -7.35 -16.77 -0.31
C THR A 165 -7.35 -17.59 -1.59
N GLY A 166 -6.30 -18.33 -1.87
CA GLY A 166 -6.06 -19.00 -3.15
C GLY A 166 -5.68 -18.04 -4.29
N VAL A 167 -5.48 -16.75 -4.01
CA VAL A 167 -5.17 -15.71 -5.01
C VAL A 167 -3.79 -15.10 -4.74
N PRO A 168 -2.78 -15.35 -5.60
CA PRO A 168 -1.41 -14.86 -5.41
C PRO A 168 -1.21 -13.42 -5.92
N VAL A 169 -2.24 -12.57 -5.80
CA VAL A 169 -2.27 -11.22 -6.36
C VAL A 169 -2.80 -10.22 -5.34
N LEU A 170 -2.13 -9.09 -5.19
CA LEU A 170 -2.62 -7.93 -4.46
C LEU A 170 -2.80 -6.74 -5.40
N LEU A 171 -3.76 -5.89 -5.11
CA LEU A 171 -3.88 -4.56 -5.70
C LEU A 171 -2.83 -3.65 -5.09
N ASN A 172 -2.08 -2.92 -5.93
CA ASN A 172 -1.07 -1.96 -5.55
C ASN A 172 -1.35 -0.57 -6.13
N THR A 173 -1.15 0.44 -5.30
CA THR A 173 -1.07 1.84 -5.74
C THR A 173 -0.08 2.60 -4.88
N SER A 174 0.41 3.75 -5.37
CA SER A 174 1.36 4.61 -4.64
C SER A 174 0.82 5.03 -3.29
N PHE A 175 1.69 5.10 -2.27
CA PHE A 175 1.30 5.60 -0.95
C PHE A 175 1.37 7.12 -0.92
N ASN A 176 0.28 7.76 -1.31
CA ASN A 176 0.08 9.22 -1.32
C ASN A 176 -1.41 9.54 -1.50
N ILE A 177 -1.76 10.79 -1.30
CA ILE A 177 -3.04 11.36 -1.72
C ILE A 177 -2.89 12.13 -3.06
N LYS A 178 -4.01 12.62 -3.59
CA LYS A 178 -4.01 13.39 -4.84
C LYS A 178 -3.19 14.67 -4.71
N GLY A 179 -2.25 14.87 -5.62
CA GLY A 179 -1.43 16.08 -5.68
C GLY A 179 -0.17 16.06 -4.81
N GLU A 180 0.03 15.00 -4.02
CA GLU A 180 1.23 14.82 -3.20
C GLU A 180 2.20 13.81 -3.81
N PRO A 181 3.51 13.92 -3.53
CA PRO A 181 4.48 12.89 -3.86
C PRO A 181 4.20 11.59 -3.06
N ILE A 182 4.84 10.50 -3.46
CA ILE A 182 4.86 9.26 -2.66
C ILE A 182 5.54 9.56 -1.32
N VAL A 183 4.99 9.03 -0.23
CA VAL A 183 5.57 9.19 1.11
C VAL A 183 7.00 8.68 1.13
N GLU A 184 7.91 9.46 1.72
CA GLU A 184 9.32 9.05 1.86
C GLU A 184 9.62 8.65 3.30
N THR A 185 9.20 9.43 4.28
CA THR A 185 9.50 9.20 5.69
C THR A 185 8.37 8.47 6.42
N PRO A 186 8.66 7.80 7.56
CA PRO A 186 7.61 7.24 8.42
C PRO A 186 6.58 8.30 8.87
N ARG A 187 7.00 9.55 9.08
CA ARG A 187 6.09 10.65 9.43
C ARG A 187 5.12 10.99 8.30
N ASP A 188 5.59 11.01 7.05
CA ASP A 188 4.72 11.22 5.89
C ASP A 188 3.69 10.09 5.78
N ALA A 189 4.13 8.84 6.02
CA ALA A 189 3.25 7.67 5.99
C ALA A 189 2.14 7.77 7.06
N VAL A 190 2.50 8.15 8.31
CA VAL A 190 1.52 8.35 9.38
C VAL A 190 0.58 9.51 9.04
N ALA A 191 1.09 10.63 8.54
CA ALA A 191 0.26 11.77 8.13
C ALA A 191 -0.72 11.39 7.03
N CYS A 192 -0.26 10.69 5.98
CA CYS A 192 -1.12 10.21 4.90
C CYS A 192 -2.17 9.21 5.41
N PHE A 193 -1.79 8.27 6.29
CA PHE A 193 -2.72 7.33 6.92
C PHE A 193 -3.84 8.04 7.66
N LEU A 194 -3.50 9.00 8.52
CA LEU A 194 -4.48 9.72 9.33
C LEU A 194 -5.47 10.54 8.51
N ASN A 195 -5.02 11.10 7.41
CA ASN A 195 -5.82 11.97 6.53
C ASN A 195 -6.57 11.25 5.41
N THR A 196 -6.55 9.92 5.37
CA THR A 196 -7.19 9.12 4.32
C THR A 196 -8.11 8.04 4.88
N GLY A 197 -8.85 7.37 4.01
CA GLY A 197 -9.65 6.19 4.35
C GLY A 197 -8.86 4.88 4.40
N ILE A 198 -7.54 4.90 4.58
CA ILE A 198 -6.73 3.72 4.86
C ILE A 198 -7.13 3.16 6.23
N ASP A 199 -7.37 1.86 6.33
CA ASP A 199 -7.86 1.22 7.56
C ASP A 199 -6.73 0.96 8.56
N HIS A 200 -5.56 0.49 8.07
CA HIS A 200 -4.38 0.18 8.86
C HIS A 200 -3.12 0.68 8.18
N LEU A 201 -2.12 1.05 8.98
CA LEU A 201 -0.78 1.40 8.50
C LEU A 201 0.23 0.40 9.08
N ILE A 202 1.04 -0.15 8.20
CA ILE A 202 2.17 -1.00 8.54
C ILE A 202 3.46 -0.20 8.32
N LEU A 203 4.24 -0.04 9.40
CA LEU A 203 5.57 0.56 9.39
C LEU A 203 6.56 -0.50 9.86
N HIS A 204 7.28 -1.14 8.95
CA HIS A 204 8.08 -2.34 9.20
C HIS A 204 7.24 -3.42 9.89
N ASP A 205 7.49 -3.76 11.15
CA ASP A 205 6.74 -4.71 11.96
C ASP A 205 5.73 -4.06 12.93
N THR A 206 5.52 -2.74 12.81
CA THR A 206 4.56 -1.99 13.62
C THR A 206 3.23 -1.83 12.88
N LEU A 207 2.17 -2.35 13.45
CA LEU A 207 0.77 -2.20 13.00
C LEU A 207 0.10 -1.04 13.72
N MET A 208 -0.34 -0.04 12.97
CA MET A 208 -1.20 1.05 13.47
C MET A 208 -2.62 0.89 12.95
N SER A 209 -3.59 1.09 13.86
CA SER A 209 -5.02 1.01 13.55
C SER A 209 -5.76 2.25 14.02
N LYS A 210 -6.75 2.69 13.24
CA LYS A 210 -7.68 3.75 13.66
C LYS A 210 -8.71 3.18 14.59
N THR A 211 -8.94 3.86 15.75
CA THR A 211 -10.04 3.50 16.63
C THR A 211 -11.40 3.83 16.01
N ALA A 212 -12.47 3.24 16.55
CA ALA A 212 -13.84 3.51 16.09
C ALA A 212 -14.19 5.00 16.10
N LEU A 213 -13.70 5.74 17.10
CA LEU A 213 -13.96 7.19 17.23
C LEU A 213 -13.34 7.98 16.08
N HIS A 214 -12.15 7.63 15.62
CA HIS A 214 -11.49 8.30 14.50
C HIS A 214 -12.26 8.15 13.17
N ARG A 215 -12.98 7.05 13.01
CA ARG A 215 -13.82 6.82 11.82
C ARG A 215 -15.02 7.76 11.75
N PHE A 216 -15.47 8.32 12.87
CA PHE A 216 -16.63 9.22 12.97
C PHE A 216 -16.29 10.71 12.99
N VAL A 217 -15.06 11.09 13.35
CA VAL A 217 -14.70 12.49 13.65
C VAL A 217 -13.91 13.20 12.56
N ALA A 218 -13.57 12.54 11.44
CA ALA A 218 -12.82 13.15 10.37
C ALA A 218 -13.67 13.89 9.32
N PRO A 219 -13.99 15.18 9.51
CA PRO A 219 -14.12 16.12 8.41
C PRO A 219 -12.71 16.55 8.02
N ALA A 220 -12.32 16.18 6.82
CA ALA A 220 -10.97 16.17 6.28
C ALA A 220 -10.23 17.52 6.13
N VAL A 221 -10.77 18.64 6.60
CA VAL A 221 -10.23 19.99 6.30
C VAL A 221 -9.52 20.62 7.51
N GLN A 222 -9.97 20.38 8.72
CA GLN A 222 -9.43 21.10 9.90
C GLN A 222 -8.11 20.49 10.39
N ILE A 223 -7.98 19.15 10.33
CA ILE A 223 -6.77 18.44 10.77
C ILE A 223 -5.58 18.74 9.82
N TYR A 224 -5.84 18.98 8.55
CA TYR A 224 -4.81 19.30 7.55
C TYR A 224 -4.11 20.63 7.83
N SER A 225 -4.85 21.65 8.25
CA SER A 225 -4.29 22.97 8.59
C SER A 225 -3.43 22.92 9.87
N ASP A 226 -3.85 22.12 10.83
CA ASP A 226 -3.17 22.01 12.12
C ASP A 226 -1.89 21.17 12.05
N ILE A 227 -1.89 20.09 11.27
CA ILE A 227 -0.70 19.27 11.03
C ILE A 227 0.32 20.01 10.15
N ALA A 228 -0.13 20.68 9.09
CA ALA A 228 0.75 21.47 8.24
C ALA A 228 1.40 22.65 8.98
N SER A 229 0.69 23.27 9.91
CA SER A 229 1.22 24.34 10.77
C SER A 229 2.23 23.80 11.80
N LEU A 230 2.00 22.60 12.34
CA LEU A 230 2.89 21.92 13.29
C LEU A 230 4.20 21.42 12.63
N VAL A 231 4.10 20.84 11.43
CA VAL A 231 5.28 20.43 10.65
C VAL A 231 6.14 21.64 10.28
N ARG A 232 5.54 22.77 9.93
CA ARG A 232 6.28 24.04 9.67
C ARG A 232 6.89 24.65 10.94
N ALA A 233 6.28 24.49 12.09
CA ALA A 233 6.78 25.03 13.35
C ALA A 233 7.95 24.22 13.96
N THR A 234 8.11 22.93 13.56
CA THR A 234 9.20 22.06 14.05
C THR A 234 10.41 22.00 13.12
N VAL A 235 10.29 22.50 11.90
CA VAL A 235 11.42 22.67 10.97
C VAL A 235 11.97 24.09 11.15
N LYS A 236 12.91 24.30 12.10
CA LYS A 236 13.75 25.49 12.07
C LYS A 236 14.67 25.39 10.84
N PRO A 237 14.76 26.46 10.04
CA PRO A 237 15.80 26.52 9.02
C PRO A 237 17.18 26.48 9.69
N ALA A 238 18.06 25.64 9.15
CA ALA A 238 19.47 25.62 9.51
C ALA A 238 20.17 26.86 8.96
#